data_3803e87f7afa7452e6ae01b67c64f6ef
#
_entry.id   3803e87f7afa7452e6ae01b67c64f6ef
#
_cell.length_a   1.000
_cell.length_b   1.000
_cell.length_c   1.000
_cell.angle_alpha   90.00
_cell.angle_beta   90.00
_cell.angle_gamma   90.00
#
_symmetry.space_group_name_H-M   'P 1'
#
loop_
_entity.id
_entity.type
_entity.pdbx_description
1 polymer ?
#
loop_
_entity_poly.entity_id
_entity_poly.type
_entity_poly.pdbx_seq_one_letter_code
_entity_poly.pdbx_strand_id
1 'polypeptide(L)'
;MAKIKASDLVQYAVNAVGGGYCWGADGQVCSPAVRRELAGRTSNTETKNNLLGLCAKWDGKKIWDCSGLFRGAWRALLKYRSGGATGIFNKWCSMTGTIDTLPDEPGIAVFRGTPNNMEHIGLYIGGGEVIDARGSAKGVVRGTLESYGRWTHWGRLEDVDYSERETESPATNKVKWSATVRTKTGNGISLWDTPLKSASVQRVPEGATVDVLYEAGNGFVLASYGGVLGYADAGYLVRESGYAGDSGANPDRLEALEERVSALEKILGVTECESCKIAD
;
A
#
# COMPACT_ATOMS: atom_id res chain seq x y z
N MET A 1 -7.27 8.63 -23.95
CA MET A 1 -7.62 7.37 -23.27
C MET A 1 -7.55 7.59 -21.77
N ALA A 2 -8.37 6.88 -20.97
CA ALA A 2 -8.28 6.96 -19.51
C ALA A 2 -6.90 6.46 -19.06
N LYS A 3 -6.31 7.12 -18.08
CA LYS A 3 -5.04 6.77 -17.46
C LYS A 3 -5.21 6.57 -15.96
N ILE A 4 -4.33 5.79 -15.35
CA ILE A 4 -4.21 5.64 -13.91
C ILE A 4 -3.44 6.85 -13.38
N LYS A 5 -3.93 7.53 -12.36
CA LYS A 5 -3.14 8.56 -11.67
C LYS A 5 -1.95 7.91 -10.97
N ALA A 6 -0.78 8.55 -11.02
CA ALA A 6 0.41 8.02 -10.33
C ALA A 6 0.15 7.83 -8.83
N SER A 7 -0.58 8.76 -8.20
CA SER A 7 -1.01 8.68 -6.80
C SER A 7 -1.88 7.46 -6.51
N ASP A 8 -2.84 7.12 -7.39
CA ASP A 8 -3.71 5.94 -7.23
C ASP A 8 -2.92 4.63 -7.36
N LEU A 9 -1.95 4.60 -8.29
CA LEU A 9 -1.06 3.44 -8.45
C LEU A 9 -0.19 3.23 -7.22
N VAL A 10 0.41 4.30 -6.70
CA VAL A 10 1.18 4.27 -5.45
C VAL A 10 0.29 3.81 -4.29
N GLN A 11 -0.91 4.37 -4.18
CA GLN A 11 -1.86 3.99 -3.12
C GLN A 11 -2.24 2.51 -3.19
N TYR A 12 -2.47 1.98 -4.41
CA TYR A 12 -2.73 0.54 -4.60
C TYR A 12 -1.57 -0.32 -4.06
N ALA A 13 -0.33 0.06 -4.39
CA ALA A 13 0.85 -0.68 -3.93
C ALA A 13 1.04 -0.57 -2.41
N VAL A 14 0.82 0.62 -1.82
CA VAL A 14 0.85 0.82 -0.37
C VAL A 14 -0.17 -0.08 0.33
N ASN A 15 -1.39 -0.16 -0.18
CA ASN A 15 -2.45 -1.02 0.37
C ASN A 15 -2.14 -2.53 0.23
N ALA A 16 -1.20 -2.90 -0.63
CA ALA A 16 -0.75 -4.27 -0.81
C ALA A 16 0.36 -4.67 0.17
N VAL A 17 1.04 -3.69 0.81
CA VAL A 17 2.14 -3.95 1.76
C VAL A 17 1.67 -4.87 2.89
N GLY A 18 2.49 -5.87 3.21
CA GLY A 18 2.17 -6.91 4.18
C GLY A 18 1.28 -8.04 3.63
N GLY A 19 0.83 -7.93 2.40
CA GLY A 19 0.24 -9.05 1.67
C GLY A 19 1.27 -10.12 1.31
N GLY A 20 0.78 -11.26 0.82
CA GLY A 20 1.61 -12.40 0.53
C GLY A 20 2.22 -12.38 -0.87
N TYR A 21 3.23 -13.23 -1.06
CA TYR A 21 3.76 -13.55 -2.39
C TYR A 21 3.42 -14.99 -2.77
N CYS A 22 2.79 -15.15 -3.92
CA CYS A 22 2.65 -16.43 -4.62
C CYS A 22 2.88 -16.21 -6.11
N TRP A 23 3.73 -17.02 -6.71
CA TRP A 23 4.01 -16.92 -8.15
C TRP A 23 2.73 -17.04 -8.97
N GLY A 24 2.55 -16.15 -9.95
CA GLY A 24 1.37 -16.10 -10.81
C GLY A 24 0.14 -15.38 -10.21
N ALA A 25 0.20 -14.96 -8.93
CA ALA A 25 -0.87 -14.22 -8.27
C ALA A 25 -0.90 -12.75 -8.64
N ASP A 26 -2.08 -12.11 -8.58
CA ASP A 26 -2.30 -10.71 -8.95
C ASP A 26 -3.41 -10.02 -8.12
N GLY A 27 -3.51 -10.35 -6.84
CA GLY A 27 -4.38 -9.67 -5.88
C GLY A 27 -5.54 -10.51 -5.32
N GLN A 28 -5.65 -11.79 -5.70
CA GLN A 28 -6.64 -12.69 -5.12
C GLN A 28 -6.30 -13.07 -3.68
N VAL A 29 -7.32 -13.54 -2.93
CA VAL A 29 -7.13 -14.07 -1.59
C VAL A 29 -6.51 -15.47 -1.67
N CYS A 30 -5.43 -15.71 -0.94
CA CYS A 30 -4.76 -17.00 -0.86
C CYS A 30 -5.65 -18.05 -0.18
N SER A 31 -5.66 -19.22 -0.75
CA SER A 31 -6.32 -20.40 -0.17
C SER A 31 -5.66 -21.67 -0.73
N PRO A 32 -5.89 -22.85 -0.12
CA PRO A 32 -5.40 -24.11 -0.67
C PRO A 32 -5.85 -24.35 -2.13
N ALA A 33 -7.06 -23.93 -2.49
CA ALA A 33 -7.59 -24.03 -3.85
C ALA A 33 -6.81 -23.12 -4.82
N VAL A 34 -6.64 -21.85 -4.47
CA VAL A 34 -5.87 -20.87 -5.27
C VAL A 34 -4.42 -21.32 -5.44
N ARG A 35 -3.78 -21.82 -4.38
CA ARG A 35 -2.38 -22.29 -4.48
C ARG A 35 -2.25 -23.50 -5.43
N ARG A 36 -3.20 -24.43 -5.41
CA ARG A 36 -3.24 -25.56 -6.37
C ARG A 36 -3.46 -25.09 -7.81
N GLU A 37 -4.36 -24.14 -8.00
CA GLU A 37 -4.59 -23.53 -9.32
C GLU A 37 -3.32 -22.89 -9.87
N LEU A 38 -2.65 -22.05 -9.07
CA LEU A 38 -1.39 -21.41 -9.45
C LEU A 38 -0.29 -22.43 -9.74
N ALA A 39 -0.19 -23.51 -8.92
CA ALA A 39 0.76 -24.60 -9.14
C ALA A 39 0.50 -25.36 -10.45
N GLY A 40 -0.75 -25.43 -10.90
CA GLY A 40 -1.11 -26.00 -12.20
C GLY A 40 -0.65 -25.17 -13.41
N ARG A 41 -0.35 -23.88 -13.19
CA ARG A 41 0.08 -22.96 -14.27
C ARG A 41 1.58 -23.03 -14.61
N THR A 42 2.37 -23.79 -13.87
CA THR A 42 3.82 -23.92 -14.09
C THR A 42 4.25 -25.37 -14.18
N SER A 43 5.26 -25.66 -14.99
CA SER A 43 5.95 -26.95 -15.02
C SER A 43 7.13 -27.00 -14.05
N ASN A 44 7.59 -25.85 -13.52
CA ASN A 44 8.74 -25.78 -12.62
C ASN A 44 8.39 -26.40 -11.25
N THR A 45 9.10 -27.48 -10.89
CA THR A 45 8.87 -28.23 -9.67
C THR A 45 9.13 -27.43 -8.39
N GLU A 46 10.16 -26.60 -8.38
CA GLU A 46 10.47 -25.76 -7.22
C GLU A 46 9.36 -24.74 -6.99
N THR A 47 8.88 -24.06 -8.06
CA THR A 47 7.76 -23.12 -7.98
C THR A 47 6.49 -23.82 -7.48
N LYS A 48 6.19 -25.05 -7.95
CA LYS A 48 5.06 -25.82 -7.43
C LYS A 48 5.19 -26.10 -5.93
N ASN A 49 6.35 -26.55 -5.50
CA ASN A 49 6.61 -26.87 -4.08
C ASN A 49 6.49 -25.60 -3.22
N ASN A 50 6.98 -24.46 -3.69
CA ASN A 50 6.83 -23.17 -3.01
C ASN A 50 5.36 -22.76 -2.90
N LEU A 51 4.57 -22.90 -3.96
CA LEU A 51 3.14 -22.59 -3.95
C LEU A 51 2.36 -23.48 -2.99
N LEU A 52 2.63 -24.77 -2.99
CA LEU A 52 1.90 -25.74 -2.15
C LEU A 52 2.36 -25.70 -0.67
N GLY A 53 3.62 -25.37 -0.43
CA GLY A 53 4.26 -25.33 0.89
C GLY A 53 4.39 -23.92 1.46
N LEU A 54 5.44 -23.18 1.06
CA LEU A 54 5.80 -21.88 1.66
C LEU A 54 4.70 -20.83 1.57
N CYS A 55 3.90 -20.86 0.51
CA CYS A 55 2.80 -19.91 0.33
C CYS A 55 1.59 -20.19 1.26
N ALA A 56 1.54 -21.32 1.94
CA ALA A 56 0.44 -21.67 2.86
C ALA A 56 0.30 -20.67 4.03
N LYS A 57 1.41 -20.04 4.44
CA LYS A 57 1.39 -19.01 5.48
C LYS A 57 0.59 -17.76 5.09
N TRP A 58 0.29 -17.59 3.81
CA TRP A 58 -0.49 -16.49 3.28
C TRP A 58 -1.98 -16.78 3.14
N ASP A 59 -2.45 -17.99 3.52
CA ASP A 59 -3.87 -18.33 3.45
C ASP A 59 -4.72 -17.29 4.20
N GLY A 60 -5.80 -16.85 3.56
CA GLY A 60 -6.67 -15.76 4.03
C GLY A 60 -6.19 -14.34 3.69
N LYS A 61 -4.96 -14.15 3.21
CA LYS A 61 -4.43 -12.85 2.80
C LYS A 61 -4.47 -12.67 1.29
N LYS A 62 -4.51 -11.41 0.83
CA LYS A 62 -4.27 -11.11 -0.59
C LYS A 62 -2.83 -11.41 -0.95
N ILE A 63 -2.62 -11.91 -2.17
CA ILE A 63 -1.33 -12.35 -2.68
C ILE A 63 -1.04 -11.79 -4.06
N TRP A 64 0.24 -11.54 -4.32
CA TRP A 64 0.77 -11.08 -5.62
C TRP A 64 2.08 -11.78 -5.93
N ASP A 65 2.47 -11.87 -7.21
CA ASP A 65 3.87 -11.94 -7.58
C ASP A 65 4.40 -10.55 -7.96
N CYS A 66 5.67 -10.42 -8.33
CA CYS A 66 6.27 -9.12 -8.60
C CYS A 66 5.54 -8.36 -9.73
N SER A 67 5.27 -9.01 -10.84
CA SER A 67 4.50 -8.44 -11.96
C SER A 67 2.99 -8.43 -11.70
N GLY A 68 2.52 -9.31 -10.83
CA GLY A 68 1.13 -9.38 -10.40
C GLY A 68 0.68 -8.17 -9.58
N LEU A 69 1.59 -7.51 -8.89
CA LEU A 69 1.30 -6.25 -8.23
C LEU A 69 0.81 -5.20 -9.25
N PHE A 70 1.46 -5.14 -10.42
CA PHE A 70 1.07 -4.26 -11.53
C PHE A 70 -0.18 -4.76 -12.25
N ARG A 71 -0.27 -6.06 -12.58
CA ARG A 71 -1.48 -6.62 -13.22
C ARG A 71 -2.72 -6.41 -12.37
N GLY A 72 -2.61 -6.59 -11.05
CA GLY A 72 -3.69 -6.34 -10.10
C GLY A 72 -4.09 -4.88 -10.02
N ALA A 73 -3.12 -3.95 -10.05
CA ALA A 73 -3.38 -2.52 -10.12
C ALA A 73 -4.14 -2.14 -11.40
N TRP A 74 -3.68 -2.61 -12.56
CA TRP A 74 -4.37 -2.35 -13.83
C TRP A 74 -5.79 -2.93 -13.86
N ARG A 75 -6.00 -4.13 -13.32
CA ARG A 75 -7.36 -4.70 -13.18
C ARG A 75 -8.26 -3.85 -12.31
N ALA A 76 -7.73 -3.29 -11.23
CA ALA A 76 -8.51 -2.53 -10.24
C ALA A 76 -8.78 -1.08 -10.69
N LEU A 77 -7.82 -0.43 -11.36
CA LEU A 77 -7.84 1.00 -11.61
C LEU A 77 -8.16 1.40 -13.05
N LEU A 78 -7.96 0.50 -14.01
CA LEU A 78 -8.16 0.80 -15.42
C LEU A 78 -8.76 -0.39 -16.18
N LYS A 79 -7.91 -1.24 -16.72
CA LYS A 79 -8.24 -2.43 -17.51
C LYS A 79 -7.13 -3.46 -17.37
N TYR A 80 -7.52 -4.71 -17.17
CA TYR A 80 -6.54 -5.80 -17.06
C TYR A 80 -5.59 -5.85 -18.26
N ARG A 81 -4.29 -5.95 -17.98
CA ARG A 81 -3.21 -6.24 -18.94
C ARG A 81 -2.42 -7.44 -18.45
N SER A 82 -2.03 -8.30 -19.37
CA SER A 82 -1.17 -9.45 -19.08
C SER A 82 0.29 -9.12 -19.31
N GLY A 83 1.18 -9.72 -18.53
CA GLY A 83 2.63 -9.59 -18.71
C GLY A 83 3.41 -9.97 -17.47
N GLY A 84 4.59 -10.52 -17.65
CA GLY A 84 5.65 -10.62 -16.63
C GLY A 84 6.52 -9.36 -16.65
N ALA A 85 7.55 -9.30 -15.80
CA ALA A 85 8.43 -8.14 -15.67
C ALA A 85 9.03 -7.70 -17.02
N THR A 86 9.54 -8.62 -17.83
CA THR A 86 10.07 -8.34 -19.18
C THR A 86 8.97 -7.77 -20.11
N GLY A 87 7.77 -8.33 -20.05
CA GLY A 87 6.65 -7.87 -20.86
C GLY A 87 6.19 -6.47 -20.45
N ILE A 88 6.20 -6.14 -19.17
CA ILE A 88 5.90 -4.81 -18.66
C ILE A 88 6.98 -3.82 -19.13
N PHE A 89 8.26 -4.15 -18.96
CA PHE A 89 9.36 -3.30 -19.41
C PHE A 89 9.25 -2.94 -20.90
N ASN A 90 9.06 -3.96 -21.74
CA ASN A 90 9.09 -3.78 -23.20
C ASN A 90 7.79 -3.29 -23.83
N LYS A 91 6.63 -3.44 -23.14
CA LYS A 91 5.31 -3.19 -23.76
C LYS A 91 4.41 -2.23 -23.00
N TRP A 92 4.74 -1.91 -21.73
CA TRP A 92 3.92 -1.00 -20.95
C TRP A 92 4.66 0.31 -20.65
N CYS A 93 5.97 0.36 -20.88
CA CYS A 93 6.77 1.57 -20.65
C CYS A 93 6.86 2.40 -21.92
N SER A 94 6.52 3.69 -21.81
CA SER A 94 6.71 4.70 -22.86
C SER A 94 8.13 5.26 -22.89
N MET A 95 8.85 5.17 -21.77
CA MET A 95 10.24 5.59 -21.62
C MET A 95 10.92 4.65 -20.63
N THR A 96 12.18 4.32 -20.89
CA THR A 96 13.02 3.48 -20.03
C THR A 96 14.41 4.06 -19.91
N GLY A 97 15.11 3.73 -18.82
CA GLY A 97 16.50 4.10 -18.59
C GLY A 97 17.19 3.17 -17.62
N THR A 98 18.48 3.39 -17.41
CA THR A 98 19.27 2.70 -16.38
C THR A 98 19.02 3.33 -15.02
N ILE A 99 19.18 2.57 -13.94
CA ILE A 99 18.75 2.97 -12.60
C ILE A 99 19.43 4.26 -12.08
N ASP A 100 20.63 4.53 -12.53
CA ASP A 100 21.39 5.75 -12.23
C ASP A 100 20.74 7.02 -12.79
N THR A 101 19.84 6.88 -13.76
CA THR A 101 19.09 7.98 -14.37
C THR A 101 17.62 8.02 -13.92
N LEU A 102 17.27 7.29 -12.85
CA LEU A 102 15.89 7.23 -12.33
C LEU A 102 15.40 8.63 -11.92
N PRO A 103 14.31 9.14 -12.52
CA PRO A 103 13.69 10.36 -12.03
C PRO A 103 13.10 10.16 -10.63
N ASP A 104 13.18 11.16 -9.76
CA ASP A 104 12.48 11.12 -8.47
C ASP A 104 11.00 11.46 -8.66
N GLU A 105 10.28 10.54 -9.30
CA GLU A 105 8.87 10.67 -9.66
C GLU A 105 8.10 9.42 -9.24
N PRO A 106 7.15 9.52 -8.29
CA PRO A 106 6.34 8.38 -7.85
C PRO A 106 5.55 7.74 -8.98
N GLY A 107 5.36 6.42 -8.92
CA GLY A 107 4.61 5.69 -9.93
C GLY A 107 5.45 5.11 -11.06
N ILE A 108 6.76 5.37 -11.08
CA ILE A 108 7.72 4.75 -12.02
C ILE A 108 7.96 3.30 -11.61
N ALA A 109 8.00 2.39 -12.58
CA ALA A 109 8.41 1.01 -12.35
C ALA A 109 9.94 0.89 -12.31
N VAL A 110 10.50 0.13 -11.37
CA VAL A 110 11.92 -0.21 -11.30
C VAL A 110 12.10 -1.71 -11.55
N PHE A 111 13.17 -2.06 -12.25
CA PHE A 111 13.39 -3.41 -12.73
C PHE A 111 14.78 -3.92 -12.36
N ARG A 112 14.86 -5.23 -12.16
CA ARG A 112 16.13 -5.96 -12.04
C ARG A 112 16.25 -6.93 -13.20
N GLY A 113 17.42 -6.95 -13.85
CA GLY A 113 17.72 -7.84 -14.97
C GLY A 113 18.28 -7.07 -16.16
N THR A 114 18.02 -7.61 -17.33
CA THR A 114 18.38 -7.00 -18.62
C THR A 114 17.11 -6.74 -19.44
N PRO A 115 17.14 -5.85 -20.43
CA PRO A 115 15.95 -5.57 -21.27
C PRO A 115 15.29 -6.80 -21.88
N ASN A 116 16.06 -7.83 -22.17
CA ASN A 116 15.55 -9.10 -22.72
C ASN A 116 15.09 -10.09 -21.64
N ASN A 117 15.48 -9.89 -20.38
CA ASN A 117 15.14 -10.77 -19.26
C ASN A 117 15.09 -9.98 -17.95
N MET A 118 13.97 -9.29 -17.70
CA MET A 118 13.71 -8.67 -16.40
C MET A 118 13.21 -9.74 -15.42
N GLU A 119 13.99 -9.96 -14.38
CA GLU A 119 13.74 -10.99 -13.37
C GLU A 119 12.79 -10.52 -12.28
N HIS A 120 12.74 -9.21 -12.05
CA HIS A 120 11.96 -8.61 -10.97
C HIS A 120 11.49 -7.20 -11.33
N ILE A 121 10.40 -6.77 -10.69
CA ILE A 121 9.82 -5.43 -10.85
C ILE A 121 9.29 -4.94 -9.51
N GLY A 122 9.47 -3.65 -9.22
CA GLY A 122 8.91 -2.92 -8.10
C GLY A 122 8.35 -1.57 -8.54
N LEU A 123 7.57 -0.94 -7.70
CA LEU A 123 7.03 0.40 -7.91
C LEU A 123 7.83 1.40 -7.09
N TYR A 124 8.46 2.34 -7.75
CA TYR A 124 9.10 3.49 -7.11
C TYR A 124 8.01 4.46 -6.63
N ILE A 125 8.09 4.85 -5.37
CA ILE A 125 7.10 5.69 -4.72
C ILE A 125 7.63 7.07 -4.34
N GLY A 126 8.83 7.44 -4.87
CA GLY A 126 9.52 8.69 -4.58
C GLY A 126 10.46 8.56 -3.37
N GLY A 127 11.36 9.56 -3.19
CA GLY A 127 12.25 9.64 -2.03
C GLY A 127 13.18 8.45 -1.85
N GLY A 128 13.54 7.73 -2.91
CA GLY A 128 14.40 6.54 -2.85
C GLY A 128 13.69 5.27 -2.41
N GLU A 129 12.36 5.26 -2.28
CA GLU A 129 11.61 4.11 -1.76
C GLU A 129 10.91 3.30 -2.86
N VAL A 130 10.78 2.01 -2.62
CA VAL A 130 10.16 1.04 -3.55
C VAL A 130 9.23 0.11 -2.80
N ILE A 131 8.09 -0.21 -3.42
CA ILE A 131 7.20 -1.30 -3.00
C ILE A 131 7.30 -2.41 -4.02
N ASP A 132 7.58 -3.64 -3.56
CA ASP A 132 7.69 -4.81 -4.42
C ASP A 132 7.19 -6.09 -3.74
N ALA A 133 6.69 -7.04 -4.53
CA ALA A 133 6.37 -8.37 -4.05
C ALA A 133 7.63 -9.23 -4.12
N ARG A 134 8.31 -9.42 -2.96
CA ARG A 134 9.73 -9.83 -2.83
C ARG A 134 9.94 -11.33 -2.64
N GLY A 135 8.98 -12.16 -2.96
CA GLY A 135 9.08 -13.61 -2.87
C GLY A 135 8.31 -14.23 -1.70
N SER A 136 8.15 -15.55 -1.74
CA SER A 136 7.24 -16.29 -0.85
C SER A 136 7.54 -16.13 0.64
N ALA A 137 8.79 -15.84 0.99
CA ALA A 137 9.18 -15.62 2.38
C ALA A 137 8.77 -14.23 2.91
N LYS A 138 8.82 -13.19 2.08
CA LYS A 138 8.65 -11.78 2.52
C LYS A 138 7.29 -11.18 2.16
N GLY A 139 6.65 -11.64 1.09
CA GLY A 139 5.42 -11.04 0.59
C GLY A 139 5.65 -9.68 -0.07
N VAL A 140 4.68 -8.79 0.01
CA VAL A 140 4.77 -7.41 -0.47
C VAL A 140 5.38 -6.55 0.62
N VAL A 141 6.46 -5.85 0.29
CA VAL A 141 7.24 -5.04 1.23
C VAL A 141 7.50 -3.64 0.68
N ARG A 142 7.67 -2.69 1.58
CA ARG A 142 8.23 -1.36 1.30
C ARG A 142 9.69 -1.35 1.76
N GLY A 143 10.56 -0.73 1.00
CA GLY A 143 11.97 -0.59 1.31
C GLY A 143 12.61 0.48 0.45
N THR A 144 13.91 0.72 0.62
CA THR A 144 14.65 1.65 -0.22
C THR A 144 15.23 0.96 -1.45
N LEU A 145 15.59 1.73 -2.47
CA LEU A 145 16.32 1.23 -3.64
C LEU A 145 17.56 0.42 -3.24
N GLU A 146 18.27 0.88 -2.20
CA GLU A 146 19.49 0.23 -1.71
C GLU A 146 19.20 -1.03 -0.89
N SER A 147 18.10 -1.05 -0.10
CA SER A 147 17.79 -2.15 0.84
C SER A 147 17.56 -3.49 0.15
N TYR A 148 17.10 -3.47 -1.09
CA TYR A 148 17.01 -4.67 -1.90
C TYR A 148 18.26 -4.86 -2.77
N GLY A 149 18.88 -3.76 -3.20
CA GLY A 149 20.06 -3.70 -4.06
C GLY A 149 19.85 -4.44 -5.40
N ARG A 150 20.50 -4.02 -6.47
CA ARG A 150 20.45 -4.66 -7.80
C ARG A 150 19.31 -4.23 -8.72
N TRP A 151 18.61 -3.14 -8.45
CA TRP A 151 17.83 -2.50 -9.49
C TRP A 151 18.76 -2.07 -10.62
N THR A 152 18.36 -2.29 -11.86
CA THR A 152 19.20 -2.05 -13.05
C THR A 152 18.60 -1.04 -14.00
N HIS A 153 17.26 -1.01 -14.07
CA HIS A 153 16.52 -0.17 -15.01
C HIS A 153 15.28 0.42 -14.34
N TRP A 154 14.74 1.44 -14.98
CA TRP A 154 13.43 2.01 -14.66
C TRP A 154 12.59 2.13 -15.94
N GLY A 155 11.27 2.28 -15.77
CA GLY A 155 10.34 2.51 -16.87
C GLY A 155 9.14 3.33 -16.46
N ARG A 156 8.85 4.36 -17.24
CA ARG A 156 7.67 5.21 -17.11
C ARG A 156 6.51 4.54 -17.85
N LEU A 157 5.48 4.17 -17.11
CA LEU A 157 4.35 3.39 -17.63
C LEU A 157 3.44 4.27 -18.49
N GLU A 158 3.10 3.83 -19.71
CA GLU A 158 2.37 4.63 -20.69
C GLU A 158 0.93 5.00 -20.28
N ASP A 159 0.28 4.07 -19.53
CA ASP A 159 -1.08 4.24 -19.04
C ASP A 159 -1.17 4.99 -17.71
N VAL A 160 -0.05 5.52 -17.19
CA VAL A 160 -0.01 6.30 -15.95
C VAL A 160 0.03 7.78 -16.28
N ASP A 161 -0.78 8.55 -15.57
CA ASP A 161 -0.75 10.00 -15.60
C ASP A 161 0.14 10.53 -14.48
N TYR A 162 1.24 11.14 -14.88
CA TYR A 162 2.24 11.75 -13.99
C TYR A 162 2.09 13.27 -13.92
N SER A 163 1.02 13.84 -14.48
CA SER A 163 0.84 15.29 -14.52
C SER A 163 0.41 15.90 -13.20
N GLU A 164 -0.07 15.06 -12.26
CA GLU A 164 -0.35 15.52 -10.91
C GLU A 164 0.97 15.85 -10.20
N ARG A 165 1.40 17.10 -10.32
CA ARG A 165 2.44 17.63 -9.45
C ARG A 165 1.90 17.59 -8.03
N GLU A 166 2.58 16.77 -7.20
CA GLU A 166 2.64 16.85 -5.74
C GLU A 166 1.56 17.72 -5.05
N THR A 167 0.35 17.18 -4.93
CA THR A 167 -0.38 17.39 -3.72
C THR A 167 -0.34 16.06 -2.97
N GLU A 168 0.71 15.89 -2.12
CA GLU A 168 0.92 14.76 -1.21
C GLU A 168 1.35 13.41 -1.82
N SER A 169 2.63 13.31 -2.24
CA SER A 169 3.30 12.02 -2.35
C SER A 169 3.38 11.35 -0.98
N PRO A 170 3.05 10.04 -0.85
CA PRO A 170 3.30 9.28 0.39
C PRO A 170 4.80 9.22 0.76
N ALA A 171 5.70 9.63 -0.15
CA ALA A 171 7.14 9.60 0.02
C ALA A 171 7.73 10.88 0.61
N THR A 172 6.99 11.99 0.68
CA THR A 172 7.50 13.16 1.39
C THR A 172 7.38 12.92 2.89
N ASN A 173 8.49 13.08 3.62
CA ASN A 173 8.52 13.15 5.10
C ASN A 173 7.72 14.35 5.64
N LYS A 174 6.72 14.82 4.91
CA LYS A 174 5.88 15.92 5.33
C LYS A 174 4.88 15.41 6.37
N VAL A 175 5.00 15.93 7.57
CA VAL A 175 4.08 15.62 8.66
C VAL A 175 2.66 16.05 8.24
N LYS A 176 1.74 15.08 8.15
CA LYS A 176 0.34 15.36 7.88
C LYS A 176 -0.36 15.91 9.12
N TRP A 177 -0.08 15.29 10.26
CA TRP A 177 -0.59 15.69 11.56
C TRP A 177 0.23 15.02 12.66
N SER A 178 0.23 15.61 13.84
CA SER A 178 0.85 15.04 15.03
C SER A 178 -0.19 14.43 15.95
N ALA A 179 0.17 13.35 16.63
CA ALA A 179 -0.69 12.63 17.54
C ALA A 179 0.01 12.28 18.85
N THR A 180 -0.74 12.32 19.93
CA THR A 180 -0.30 11.79 21.21
C THR A 180 -0.68 10.33 21.34
N VAL A 181 0.27 9.49 21.77
CA VAL A 181 0.03 8.07 22.04
C VAL A 181 -0.82 7.92 23.31
N ARG A 182 -1.95 7.20 23.18
CA ARG A 182 -2.87 6.89 24.28
C ARG A 182 -3.29 5.43 24.22
N THR A 183 -2.94 4.67 25.24
CA THR A 183 -3.30 3.27 25.38
C THR A 183 -4.09 3.02 26.67
N LYS A 184 -4.97 2.03 26.67
CA LYS A 184 -5.75 1.68 27.87
C LYS A 184 -4.85 1.19 29.04
N THR A 185 -3.66 0.70 28.72
CA THR A 185 -2.73 0.10 29.69
C THR A 185 -1.63 1.06 30.14
N GLY A 186 -1.52 2.25 29.54
CA GLY A 186 -0.44 3.20 29.82
C GLY A 186 0.96 2.75 29.38
N ASN A 187 1.05 1.67 28.57
CA ASN A 187 2.34 1.06 28.20
C ASN A 187 2.95 1.65 26.93
N GLY A 188 2.29 2.62 26.28
CA GLY A 188 2.71 3.11 24.97
C GLY A 188 2.54 2.07 23.86
N ILE A 189 3.10 2.35 22.67
CA ILE A 189 2.99 1.49 21.48
C ILE A 189 4.35 1.10 20.92
N SER A 190 4.36 0.16 19.98
CA SER A 190 5.52 -0.08 19.11
C SER A 190 5.27 0.51 17.75
N LEU A 191 6.30 1.11 17.15
CA LEU A 191 6.38 1.26 15.71
C LEU A 191 6.84 -0.07 15.10
N TRP A 192 6.24 -0.46 14.01
CA TRP A 192 6.46 -1.74 13.35
C TRP A 192 7.06 -1.52 11.97
N ASP A 193 7.87 -2.45 11.49
CA ASP A 193 8.42 -2.46 10.13
C ASP A 193 7.35 -2.60 9.05
N THR A 194 6.20 -3.18 9.41
CA THR A 194 5.05 -3.35 8.51
C THR A 194 3.74 -3.18 9.27
N PRO A 195 2.61 -2.87 8.57
CA PRO A 195 1.28 -2.84 9.18
C PRO A 195 0.81 -4.18 9.73
N LEU A 196 1.57 -5.26 9.52
CA LEU A 196 1.28 -6.60 10.04
C LEU A 196 1.99 -6.91 11.37
N LYS A 197 2.69 -5.92 11.94
CA LYS A 197 3.42 -6.08 13.21
C LYS A 197 4.43 -7.22 13.18
N SER A 198 5.24 -7.34 12.10
CA SER A 198 6.20 -8.43 11.94
C SER A 198 7.43 -8.25 12.81
N ALA A 199 7.99 -7.03 12.89
CA ALA A 199 9.08 -6.71 13.80
C ALA A 199 8.89 -5.30 14.38
N SER A 200 9.08 -5.13 15.68
CA SER A 200 9.08 -3.82 16.33
C SER A 200 10.39 -3.11 16.02
N VAL A 201 10.30 -1.93 15.40
CA VAL A 201 11.47 -1.10 15.07
C VAL A 201 11.79 -0.10 16.19
N GLN A 202 10.77 0.35 16.93
CA GLN A 202 10.95 1.26 18.05
C GLN A 202 9.76 1.22 19.02
N ARG A 203 10.03 1.43 20.32
CA ARG A 203 9.00 1.69 21.34
C ARG A 203 8.72 3.19 21.41
N VAL A 204 7.45 3.54 21.51
CA VAL A 204 6.95 4.89 21.74
C VAL A 204 6.25 4.91 23.09
N PRO A 205 6.71 5.72 24.04
CA PRO A 205 6.09 5.81 25.37
C PRO A 205 4.65 6.33 25.31
N GLU A 206 3.88 5.99 26.34
CA GLU A 206 2.59 6.62 26.60
C GLU A 206 2.75 8.13 26.74
N GLY A 207 1.85 8.89 26.14
CA GLY A 207 1.89 10.35 26.18
C GLY A 207 2.90 11.01 25.24
N ALA A 208 3.74 10.23 24.55
CA ALA A 208 4.65 10.78 23.55
C ALA A 208 3.90 11.22 22.29
N THR A 209 4.42 12.27 21.66
CA THR A 209 3.92 12.75 20.37
C THR A 209 4.66 12.06 19.22
N VAL A 210 3.92 11.59 18.25
CA VAL A 210 4.42 11.05 16.98
C VAL A 210 3.95 11.91 15.83
N ASP A 211 4.79 12.03 14.81
CA ASP A 211 4.43 12.69 13.56
C ASP A 211 3.88 11.67 12.58
N VAL A 212 2.62 11.86 12.18
CA VAL A 212 1.98 10.98 11.20
C VAL A 212 2.23 11.53 9.80
N LEU A 213 2.83 10.70 8.97
CA LEU A 213 3.23 11.05 7.60
C LEU A 213 2.22 10.52 6.58
N TYR A 214 1.57 9.39 6.90
CA TYR A 214 0.71 8.71 5.95
C TYR A 214 -0.30 7.78 6.65
N GLU A 215 -1.53 7.70 6.14
CA GLU A 215 -2.54 6.75 6.58
C GLU A 215 -2.46 5.48 5.71
N ALA A 216 -1.92 4.41 6.29
CA ALA A 216 -1.59 3.17 5.56
C ALA A 216 -2.81 2.28 5.25
N GLY A 217 -4.03 2.68 5.64
CA GLY A 217 -5.18 1.80 5.62
C GLY A 217 -5.13 0.70 6.71
N ASN A 218 -6.13 -0.15 6.78
CA ASN A 218 -6.21 -1.25 7.76
C ASN A 218 -6.05 -0.83 9.23
N GLY A 219 -6.32 0.45 9.57
CA GLY A 219 -6.15 0.99 10.91
C GLY A 219 -4.71 1.32 11.30
N PHE A 220 -3.77 1.35 10.35
CA PHE A 220 -2.39 1.74 10.57
C PHE A 220 -2.05 3.08 9.91
N VAL A 221 -1.09 3.78 10.52
CA VAL A 221 -0.45 4.97 9.97
C VAL A 221 1.06 4.76 9.92
N LEU A 222 1.72 5.34 8.92
CA LEU A 222 3.17 5.52 8.96
C LEU A 222 3.45 6.74 9.84
N ALA A 223 4.22 6.54 10.89
CA ALA A 223 4.56 7.56 11.86
C ALA A 223 6.06 7.64 12.11
N SER A 224 6.52 8.80 12.56
CA SER A 224 7.88 9.04 13.00
C SER A 224 7.91 9.35 14.50
N TYR A 225 8.86 8.76 15.21
CA TYR A 225 9.19 9.11 16.58
C TYR A 225 10.70 9.16 16.76
N GLY A 226 11.22 10.32 17.17
CA GLY A 226 12.67 10.51 17.31
C GLY A 226 13.46 10.30 16.02
N GLY A 227 12.85 10.55 14.85
CA GLY A 227 13.46 10.34 13.53
C GLY A 227 13.38 8.90 13.02
N VAL A 228 12.85 7.95 13.79
CA VAL A 228 12.65 6.57 13.37
C VAL A 228 11.25 6.40 12.78
N LEU A 229 11.16 5.87 11.57
CA LEU A 229 9.92 5.59 10.87
C LEU A 229 9.41 4.19 11.18
N GLY A 230 8.09 4.06 11.30
CA GLY A 230 7.44 2.77 11.43
C GLY A 230 5.91 2.88 11.44
N TYR A 231 5.26 1.74 11.35
CA TYR A 231 3.80 1.69 11.35
C TYR A 231 3.26 1.66 12.77
N ALA A 232 2.36 2.60 13.07
CA ALA A 232 1.61 2.67 14.33
C ALA A 232 0.16 2.27 14.10
N ASP A 233 -0.45 1.62 15.09
CA ASP A 233 -1.89 1.36 15.10
C ASP A 233 -2.60 2.68 15.43
N ALA A 234 -3.41 3.15 14.48
CA ALA A 234 -4.10 4.44 14.57
C ALA A 234 -5.10 4.51 15.74
N GLY A 235 -5.61 3.37 16.20
CA GLY A 235 -6.52 3.30 17.34
C GLY A 235 -5.92 3.74 18.70
N TYR A 236 -4.59 3.87 18.75
CA TYR A 236 -3.87 4.37 19.94
C TYR A 236 -3.33 5.78 19.78
N LEU A 237 -3.73 6.49 18.72
CA LEU A 237 -3.26 7.83 18.41
C LEU A 237 -4.39 8.84 18.56
N VAL A 238 -4.20 9.80 19.43
CA VAL A 238 -5.12 10.94 19.62
C VAL A 238 -4.54 12.14 18.89
N ARG A 239 -5.23 12.60 17.84
CA ARG A 239 -4.79 13.73 17.03
C ARG A 239 -4.77 15.00 17.89
N GLU A 240 -3.67 15.75 17.81
CA GLU A 240 -3.55 17.03 18.50
C GLU A 240 -4.42 18.08 17.80
N SER A 241 -5.33 18.70 18.54
CA SER A 241 -6.14 19.81 18.06
C SER A 241 -5.27 21.07 17.96
N GLY A 242 -4.80 21.41 16.77
CA GLY A 242 -3.97 22.62 16.58
C GLY A 242 -3.10 22.66 15.34
N TYR A 243 -2.94 21.56 14.63
CA TYR A 243 -2.27 21.56 13.34
C TYR A 243 -3.26 21.99 12.25
N ALA A 244 -3.11 23.23 11.78
CA ALA A 244 -3.83 23.76 10.62
C ALA A 244 -3.22 23.18 9.32
N GLY A 245 -3.32 21.86 9.16
CA GLY A 245 -3.21 21.17 7.90
C GLY A 245 -4.64 20.90 7.45
N ASP A 246 -5.06 21.65 6.47
CA ASP A 246 -6.32 21.64 5.73
C ASP A 246 -7.30 20.54 6.17
N SER A 247 -8.13 20.85 7.16
CA SER A 247 -9.31 20.08 7.49
C SER A 247 -10.35 20.40 6.41
N GLY A 248 -10.14 19.83 5.23
CA GLY A 248 -11.17 19.69 4.22
C GLY A 248 -12.30 18.78 4.71
N ALA A 249 -12.91 19.12 5.84
CA ALA A 249 -14.29 18.83 6.07
C ALA A 249 -15.05 19.70 5.06
N ASN A 250 -15.15 19.18 3.82
CA ASN A 250 -16.03 19.76 2.84
C ASN A 250 -17.45 19.71 3.46
N PRO A 251 -18.07 20.85 3.80
CA PRO A 251 -19.41 20.87 4.35
C PRO A 251 -20.40 20.12 3.46
N ASP A 252 -20.20 20.15 2.13
CA ASP A 252 -21.00 19.40 1.15
C ASP A 252 -20.88 17.86 1.33
N ARG A 253 -19.79 17.38 1.93
CA ARG A 253 -19.59 15.93 2.19
C ARG A 253 -20.26 15.49 3.49
N LEU A 254 -20.36 16.39 4.47
CA LEU A 254 -21.12 16.14 5.70
C LEU A 254 -22.61 16.12 5.39
N GLU A 255 -23.10 17.10 4.63
CA GLU A 255 -24.48 17.20 4.17
C GLU A 255 -24.89 16.00 3.30
N ALA A 256 -24.02 15.56 2.37
CA ALA A 256 -24.23 14.35 1.56
C ALA A 256 -24.21 13.04 2.39
N LEU A 257 -23.48 12.99 3.50
CA LEU A 257 -23.51 11.86 4.42
C LEU A 257 -24.78 11.85 5.27
N GLU A 258 -25.21 13.00 5.74
CA GLU A 258 -26.47 13.17 6.49
C GLU A 258 -27.68 12.84 5.61
N GLU A 259 -27.70 13.25 4.35
CA GLU A 259 -28.75 12.86 3.39
C GLU A 259 -28.77 11.35 3.14
N ARG A 260 -27.61 10.69 3.04
CA ARG A 260 -27.52 9.23 2.86
C ARG A 260 -27.94 8.47 4.11
N VAL A 261 -27.60 8.95 5.30
CA VAL A 261 -28.05 8.38 6.57
C VAL A 261 -29.56 8.50 6.68
N SER A 262 -30.13 9.68 6.43
CA SER A 262 -31.58 9.93 6.45
C SER A 262 -32.33 9.06 5.42
N ALA A 263 -31.77 8.87 4.23
CA ALA A 263 -32.33 7.96 3.22
C ALA A 263 -32.32 6.49 3.66
N LEU A 264 -31.28 6.04 4.33
CA LEU A 264 -31.18 4.69 4.87
C LEU A 264 -32.13 4.46 6.04
N GLU A 265 -32.26 5.42 6.94
CA GLU A 265 -33.23 5.39 8.05
C GLU A 265 -34.68 5.28 7.54
N LYS A 266 -34.98 5.98 6.47
CA LYS A 266 -36.31 5.95 5.80
C LYS A 266 -36.55 4.57 5.14
N ILE A 267 -35.54 3.94 4.58
CA ILE A 267 -35.65 2.61 3.96
C ILE A 267 -35.77 1.52 5.03
N LEU A 268 -35.06 1.67 6.16
CA LEU A 268 -35.04 0.70 7.25
C LEU A 268 -36.19 0.87 8.24
N GLY A 269 -37.01 1.88 8.10
CA GLY A 269 -38.16 2.14 8.98
C GLY A 269 -37.76 2.50 10.43
N VAL A 270 -36.55 3.01 10.61
CA VAL A 270 -36.07 3.46 11.93
C VAL A 270 -36.67 4.80 12.21
N THR A 271 -37.77 4.82 12.97
CA THR A 271 -38.33 6.06 13.54
C THR A 271 -37.53 6.45 14.77
N GLU A 272 -37.21 7.72 14.91
CA GLU A 272 -36.53 8.29 16.07
C GLU A 272 -37.15 7.77 17.38
N CYS A 273 -36.28 7.22 18.23
CA CYS A 273 -36.70 6.86 19.59
C CYS A 273 -36.87 8.13 20.42
N GLU A 274 -38.11 8.51 20.70
CA GLU A 274 -38.45 9.70 21.51
C GLU A 274 -37.93 9.67 22.96
N SER A 275 -37.23 8.58 23.37
CA SER A 275 -36.76 8.38 24.76
C SER A 275 -35.29 8.76 25.02
N CYS A 276 -34.56 9.32 24.04
CA CYS A 276 -33.15 9.75 24.22
C CYS A 276 -32.97 11.27 24.33
N LYS A 277 -33.93 11.99 24.91
CA LYS A 277 -33.68 13.36 25.40
C LYS A 277 -33.00 13.24 26.73
N ILE A 278 -31.64 13.36 26.72
CA ILE A 278 -30.87 13.60 27.94
C ILE A 278 -31.20 15.03 28.38
N ALA A 279 -31.69 15.15 29.59
CA ALA A 279 -32.00 16.41 30.24
C ALA A 279 -30.71 17.23 30.46
N ASP A 280 -30.84 18.55 30.32
CA ASP A 280 -29.84 19.59 30.62
C ASP A 280 -29.18 19.44 31.99
#